data_db765f4640ccaa500bc5f97867459b0a
#
_entry.id   db765f4640ccaa500bc5f97867459b0a
#
_cell.length_a   1.000
_cell.length_b   1.000
_cell.length_c   1.000
_cell.angle_alpha   90.00
_cell.angle_beta   90.00
_cell.angle_gamma   90.00
#
_symmetry.space_group_name_H-M   'P 1'
#
loop_
_entity.id
_entity.type
_entity.pdbx_description
1 polymer ?
#
loop_
_entity_poly.entity_id
_entity_poly.type
_entity_poly.pdbx_seq_one_letter_code
_entity_poly.pdbx_strand_id
1 'polypeptide(L)'
;MAILPIITAPDPRLKRLAVPVETVDEEVCQLMDNMLETMYSAPGVGLAAPQVGILTRVIVADVSTAEEKRQPLCMVNPEIIRASTEKSVFEEGCLSLPAHFAEVERAERVTVRYLTYENEQCDEELNGFSSICVQHEIDHLDGILFVDHISSLKRAMILRKLKKQQKANAKS
;
A
#
# COMPACT_ATOMS: atom_id res chain seq x y z
N MET A 1 11.26 -16.56 5.44
CA MET A 1 10.13 -15.65 5.08
C MET A 1 8.87 -16.13 5.76
N ALA A 2 7.99 -15.21 6.14
CA ALA A 2 6.75 -15.53 6.83
C ALA A 2 5.59 -14.71 6.27
N ILE A 3 4.38 -15.29 6.32
CA ILE A 3 3.16 -14.59 5.95
C ILE A 3 2.65 -13.86 7.20
N LEU A 4 2.47 -12.55 7.08
CA LEU A 4 2.01 -11.70 8.17
C LEU A 4 0.49 -11.49 8.10
N PRO A 5 -0.21 -11.42 9.23
CA PRO A 5 -1.64 -11.10 9.22
C PRO A 5 -1.88 -9.70 8.67
N ILE A 6 -2.83 -9.57 7.75
CA ILE A 6 -3.24 -8.26 7.20
C ILE A 6 -4.37 -7.72 8.05
N ILE A 7 -4.19 -6.52 8.61
CA ILE A 7 -5.25 -5.86 9.37
C ILE A 7 -6.23 -5.18 8.42
N THR A 8 -7.49 -5.12 8.80
CA THR A 8 -8.56 -4.59 7.97
C THR A 8 -9.25 -3.40 8.62
N ALA A 9 -9.75 -2.49 7.79
CA ALA A 9 -10.53 -1.36 8.27
C ALA A 9 -11.78 -1.88 9.02
N PRO A 10 -12.21 -1.25 10.09
CA PRO A 10 -11.82 0.07 10.58
C PRO A 10 -10.72 0.08 11.66
N ASP A 11 -9.77 -0.84 11.63
CA ASP A 11 -8.67 -0.86 12.61
C ASP A 11 -7.98 0.51 12.65
N PRO A 12 -7.87 1.17 13.82
CA PRO A 12 -7.32 2.52 13.92
C PRO A 12 -5.84 2.63 13.54
N ARG A 13 -5.10 1.53 13.53
CA ARG A 13 -3.68 1.55 13.10
C ARG A 13 -3.53 1.97 11.64
N LEU A 14 -4.54 1.70 10.80
CA LEU A 14 -4.53 2.10 9.38
C LEU A 14 -4.61 3.62 9.18
N LYS A 15 -4.99 4.37 10.20
CA LYS A 15 -5.12 5.83 10.14
C LYS A 15 -3.95 6.56 10.83
N ARG A 16 -2.94 5.83 11.28
CA ARG A 16 -1.78 6.40 11.95
C ARG A 16 -0.66 6.72 10.96
N LEU A 17 0.15 7.71 11.31
CA LEU A 17 1.35 8.04 10.53
C LEU A 17 2.45 7.01 10.81
N ALA A 18 3.06 6.51 9.75
CA ALA A 18 4.22 5.63 9.87
C ALA A 18 5.48 6.44 10.13
N VAL A 19 6.41 5.85 10.87
CA VAL A 19 7.67 6.47 11.28
C VAL A 19 8.77 6.15 10.27
N PRO A 20 9.61 7.14 9.89
CA PRO A 20 10.75 6.87 9.00
C PRO A 20 11.72 5.83 9.59
N VAL A 21 12.32 5.07 8.69
CA VAL A 21 13.37 4.09 9.02
C VAL A 21 14.71 4.81 8.96
N GLU A 22 15.56 4.63 9.98
CA GLU A 22 16.88 5.28 10.02
C GLU A 22 17.86 4.65 9.05
N THR A 23 17.89 3.32 9.00
CA THR A 23 18.77 2.57 8.09
C THR A 23 18.10 1.26 7.69
N VAL A 24 18.37 0.82 6.47
CA VAL A 24 17.88 -0.47 5.98
C VAL A 24 18.84 -1.55 6.46
N ASP A 25 18.53 -2.11 7.62
CA ASP A 25 19.29 -3.19 8.24
C ASP A 25 18.66 -4.55 7.93
N GLU A 26 19.18 -5.60 8.54
CA GLU A 26 18.68 -6.96 8.33
C GLU A 26 17.21 -7.12 8.75
N GLU A 27 16.78 -6.45 9.82
CA GLU A 27 15.37 -6.51 10.27
C GLU A 27 14.43 -5.88 9.24
N VAL A 28 14.82 -4.76 8.65
CA VAL A 28 14.02 -4.09 7.62
C VAL A 28 13.98 -4.94 6.36
N CYS A 29 15.09 -5.56 5.98
CA CYS A 29 15.14 -6.49 4.85
C CYS A 29 14.20 -7.69 5.10
N GLN A 30 14.24 -8.27 6.29
CA GLN A 30 13.37 -9.38 6.66
C GLN A 30 11.89 -8.95 6.63
N LEU A 31 11.59 -7.73 7.07
CA LEU A 31 10.24 -7.18 6.98
C LEU A 31 9.77 -7.11 5.53
N MET A 32 10.61 -6.59 4.63
CA MET A 32 10.28 -6.48 3.20
C MET A 32 10.05 -7.86 2.58
N ASP A 33 10.89 -8.85 2.92
CA ASP A 33 10.73 -10.21 2.44
C ASP A 33 9.40 -10.82 2.90
N ASN A 34 9.06 -10.65 4.17
CA ASN A 34 7.80 -11.12 4.74
C ASN A 34 6.60 -10.41 4.10
N MET A 35 6.72 -9.10 3.83
CA MET A 35 5.68 -8.32 3.17
C MET A 35 5.45 -8.79 1.74
N LEU A 36 6.52 -9.08 0.99
CA LEU A 36 6.40 -9.59 -0.38
C LEU A 36 5.70 -10.96 -0.38
N GLU A 37 6.10 -11.86 0.50
CA GLU A 37 5.45 -13.17 0.60
C GLU A 37 3.96 -13.03 0.96
N THR A 38 3.65 -12.17 1.91
CA THR A 38 2.28 -11.87 2.32
C THR A 38 1.46 -11.30 1.15
N MET A 39 2.02 -10.35 0.43
CA MET A 39 1.39 -9.73 -0.73
C MET A 39 1.07 -10.76 -1.82
N TYR A 40 2.04 -11.58 -2.18
CA TYR A 40 1.84 -12.61 -3.22
C TYR A 40 0.82 -13.67 -2.79
N SER A 41 0.80 -14.02 -1.51
CA SER A 41 -0.13 -15.00 -0.96
C SER A 41 -1.57 -14.47 -0.92
N ALA A 42 -1.78 -13.16 -0.76
CA ALA A 42 -3.09 -12.54 -0.56
C ALA A 42 -4.07 -12.51 -1.72
N PRO A 43 -3.83 -12.68 -3.03
CA PRO A 43 -2.82 -12.11 -3.91
C PRO A 43 -3.05 -10.61 -4.16
N GLY A 44 -2.06 -9.81 -3.88
CA GLY A 44 -2.10 -8.36 -4.08
C GLY A 44 -0.96 -7.88 -4.97
N VAL A 45 -1.04 -6.62 -5.36
CA VAL A 45 -0.01 -5.95 -6.18
C VAL A 45 0.82 -4.95 -5.38
N GLY A 46 0.40 -4.65 -4.16
CA GLY A 46 1.10 -3.74 -3.26
C GLY A 46 0.74 -4.01 -1.81
N LEU A 47 1.61 -3.62 -0.91
CA LEU A 47 1.40 -3.74 0.54
C LEU A 47 2.28 -2.73 1.27
N ALA A 48 1.71 -2.07 2.26
CA ALA A 48 2.42 -1.13 3.13
C ALA A 48 2.54 -1.72 4.54
N ALA A 49 3.63 -1.42 5.23
CA ALA A 49 3.89 -1.96 6.57
C ALA A 49 2.75 -1.73 7.57
N PRO A 50 2.08 -0.57 7.59
CA PRO A 50 0.92 -0.40 8.48
C PRO A 50 -0.18 -1.44 8.30
N GLN A 51 -0.34 -2.00 7.09
CA GLN A 51 -1.35 -3.02 6.83
C GLN A 51 -1.04 -4.36 7.51
N VAL A 52 0.18 -4.56 7.96
CA VAL A 52 0.57 -5.71 8.77
C VAL A 52 0.85 -5.31 10.23
N GLY A 53 0.40 -4.14 10.62
CA GLY A 53 0.49 -3.65 12.00
C GLY A 53 1.83 -3.04 12.39
N ILE A 54 2.71 -2.81 11.41
CA ILE A 54 4.05 -2.25 11.66
C ILE A 54 4.08 -0.81 11.13
N LEU A 55 4.20 0.16 12.03
CA LEU A 55 4.09 1.58 11.67
C LEU A 55 5.42 2.18 11.26
N THR A 56 6.05 1.59 10.25
CA THR A 56 7.28 2.10 9.62
C THR A 56 7.02 2.41 8.15
N ARG A 57 7.82 3.32 7.60
CA ARG A 57 7.64 3.78 6.21
C ARG A 57 8.30 2.82 5.23
N VAL A 58 7.68 1.66 5.07
CA VAL A 58 8.13 0.60 4.15
C VAL A 58 6.95 0.16 3.31
N ILE A 59 7.14 0.09 2.00
CA ILE A 59 6.16 -0.47 1.07
C ILE A 59 6.81 -1.47 0.13
N VAL A 60 6.02 -2.40 -0.36
CA VAL A 60 6.41 -3.32 -1.42
C VAL A 60 5.33 -3.30 -2.50
N ALA A 61 5.72 -3.55 -3.74
CA ALA A 61 4.80 -3.61 -4.87
C ALA A 61 5.37 -4.50 -5.97
N ASP A 62 4.49 -5.14 -6.72
CA ASP A 62 4.85 -5.87 -7.93
C ASP A 62 3.64 -5.85 -8.87
N VAL A 63 3.76 -5.07 -9.93
CA VAL A 63 2.69 -4.91 -10.91
C VAL A 63 2.90 -5.79 -12.16
N SER A 64 3.89 -6.68 -12.12
CA SER A 64 4.10 -7.64 -13.21
C SER A 64 2.89 -8.57 -13.34
N THR A 65 2.61 -8.97 -14.58
CA THR A 65 1.51 -9.90 -14.84
C THR A 65 1.93 -11.35 -14.54
N ALA A 66 0.96 -12.25 -14.47
CA ALA A 66 1.22 -13.68 -14.22
C ALA A 66 2.12 -14.30 -15.28
N GLU A 67 2.16 -13.74 -16.49
CA GLU A 67 2.97 -14.22 -17.60
C GLU A 67 4.39 -13.67 -17.61
N GLU A 68 4.62 -12.60 -16.83
CA GLU A 68 5.90 -11.92 -16.71
C GLU A 68 6.69 -12.45 -15.51
N LYS A 69 7.99 -12.28 -15.55
CA LYS A 69 8.83 -12.53 -14.41
C LYS A 69 8.53 -11.49 -13.32
N ARG A 70 8.46 -11.93 -12.07
CA ARG A 70 8.26 -11.04 -10.93
C ARG A 70 9.30 -9.92 -10.90
N GLN A 71 8.82 -8.70 -10.67
CA GLN A 71 9.65 -7.48 -10.59
C GLN A 71 9.27 -6.71 -9.33
N PRO A 72 9.59 -7.25 -8.14
CA PRO A 72 9.22 -6.58 -6.90
C PRO A 72 9.96 -5.25 -6.71
N LEU A 73 9.21 -4.25 -6.25
CA LEU A 73 9.76 -2.98 -5.79
C LEU A 73 9.69 -2.97 -4.26
N CYS A 74 10.82 -2.72 -3.63
CA CYS A 74 10.91 -2.54 -2.19
C CYS A 74 11.36 -1.11 -1.94
N MET A 75 10.53 -0.32 -1.27
CA MET A 75 10.81 1.10 -1.03
C MET A 75 10.76 1.42 0.45
N VAL A 76 11.84 1.96 0.97
CA VAL A 76 11.94 2.43 2.35
C VAL A 76 11.99 3.96 2.33
N ASN A 77 11.19 4.58 3.19
CA ASN A 77 11.02 6.03 3.27
C ASN A 77 10.68 6.66 1.92
N PRO A 78 9.70 6.11 1.19
CA PRO A 78 9.36 6.66 -0.13
C PRO A 78 8.75 8.05 0.00
N GLU A 79 9.16 8.93 -0.92
CA GLU A 79 8.67 10.30 -1.00
C GLU A 79 8.41 10.66 -2.46
N ILE A 80 7.24 11.19 -2.76
CA ILE A 80 6.93 11.67 -4.10
C ILE A 80 7.55 13.05 -4.25
N ILE A 81 8.62 13.13 -5.05
CA ILE A 81 9.35 14.39 -5.28
C ILE A 81 8.85 15.13 -6.52
N ARG A 82 8.09 14.43 -7.38
CA ARG A 82 7.51 15.03 -8.60
C ARG A 82 6.26 14.25 -8.98
N ALA A 83 5.21 14.95 -9.40
CA ALA A 83 3.98 14.34 -9.88
C ALA A 83 3.53 15.05 -11.15
N SER A 84 3.01 14.30 -12.13
CA SER A 84 2.48 14.87 -13.37
C SER A 84 1.19 15.65 -13.12
N THR A 85 0.91 16.61 -14.01
CA THR A 85 -0.37 17.30 -14.02
C THR A 85 -1.47 16.43 -14.62
N GLU A 86 -1.09 15.53 -15.55
CA GLU A 86 -2.00 14.53 -16.11
C GLU A 86 -2.42 13.55 -15.02
N LYS A 87 -3.71 13.22 -15.03
CA LYS A 87 -4.32 12.30 -14.08
C LYS A 87 -4.84 11.06 -14.80
N SER A 88 -4.88 9.95 -14.08
CA SER A 88 -5.53 8.72 -14.53
C SER A 88 -6.53 8.27 -13.48
N VAL A 89 -7.62 7.67 -13.93
CA VAL A 89 -8.67 7.11 -13.07
C VAL A 89 -8.58 5.59 -13.16
N PHE A 90 -8.43 4.94 -12.03
CA PHE A 90 -8.40 3.49 -11.92
C PHE A 90 -9.37 3.03 -10.84
N GLU A 91 -9.98 1.87 -11.06
CA GLU A 91 -10.72 1.21 -10.00
C GLU A 91 -9.73 0.59 -9.02
N GLU A 92 -9.71 1.10 -7.79
CA GLU A 92 -8.80 0.64 -6.75
C GLU A 92 -9.52 -0.24 -5.74
N GLY A 93 -8.79 -1.25 -5.28
CA GLY A 93 -9.15 -2.06 -4.13
C GLY A 93 -7.98 -2.10 -3.18
N CYS A 94 -8.16 -2.70 -2.02
CA CYS A 94 -7.15 -2.77 -0.98
C CYS A 94 -7.31 -4.04 -0.16
N LEU A 95 -6.20 -4.70 0.14
CA LEU A 95 -6.23 -5.91 0.98
C LEU A 95 -6.79 -5.62 2.39
N SER A 96 -6.68 -4.37 2.85
CA SER A 96 -7.25 -3.94 4.14
C SER A 96 -8.72 -3.53 4.07
N LEU A 97 -9.30 -3.46 2.87
CA LEU A 97 -10.73 -3.19 2.62
C LEU A 97 -11.28 -4.28 1.68
N PRO A 98 -11.35 -5.53 2.14
CA PRO A 98 -11.67 -6.66 1.25
C PRO A 98 -13.05 -6.54 0.61
N ALA A 99 -13.12 -6.89 -0.69
CA ALA A 99 -14.32 -6.90 -1.52
C ALA A 99 -14.95 -5.51 -1.80
N HIS A 100 -14.22 -4.43 -1.52
CA HIS A 100 -14.67 -3.07 -1.84
C HIS A 100 -13.73 -2.42 -2.84
N PHE A 101 -14.31 -1.72 -3.82
CA PHE A 101 -13.60 -1.08 -4.91
C PHE A 101 -14.23 0.28 -5.20
N ALA A 102 -13.42 1.21 -5.69
CA ALA A 102 -13.91 2.51 -6.12
C ALA A 102 -12.91 3.14 -7.10
N GLU A 103 -13.43 3.97 -7.99
CA GLU A 103 -12.59 4.75 -8.89
C GLU A 103 -11.90 5.87 -8.13
N VAL A 104 -10.59 5.98 -8.30
CA VAL A 104 -9.76 7.02 -7.68
C VAL A 104 -8.93 7.69 -8.79
N GLU A 105 -8.87 9.00 -8.75
CA GLU A 105 -8.05 9.81 -9.66
C GLU A 105 -6.69 10.07 -9.01
N ARG A 106 -5.61 9.74 -9.73
CA ARG A 106 -4.24 9.94 -9.24
C ARG A 106 -3.35 10.45 -10.37
N ALA A 107 -2.18 10.98 -10.01
CA ALA A 107 -1.18 11.39 -11.00
C ALA A 107 -0.78 10.19 -11.87
N GLU A 108 -0.75 10.40 -13.18
CA GLU A 108 -0.37 9.36 -14.14
C GLU A 108 1.10 8.98 -14.02
N ARG A 109 1.96 9.95 -13.69
CA ARG A 109 3.40 9.74 -13.50
C ARG A 109 3.84 10.37 -12.19
N VAL A 110 4.71 9.67 -11.47
CA VAL A 110 5.35 10.21 -10.27
C VAL A 110 6.84 9.85 -10.30
N THR A 111 7.65 10.70 -9.68
CA THR A 111 9.04 10.37 -9.36
C THR A 111 9.11 10.17 -7.86
N VAL A 112 9.59 9.01 -7.44
CA VAL A 112 9.67 8.62 -6.02
C VAL A 112 11.14 8.53 -5.62
N ARG A 113 11.46 9.18 -4.51
CA ARG A 113 12.77 9.06 -3.86
C ARG A 113 12.63 8.11 -2.69
N TYR A 114 13.50 7.12 -2.62
CA TYR A 114 13.42 6.10 -1.56
C TYR A 114 14.79 5.45 -1.31
N LEU A 115 14.89 4.71 -0.22
CA LEU A 115 16.01 3.82 0.05
C LEU A 115 15.69 2.43 -0.48
N THR A 116 16.65 1.85 -1.20
CA THR A 116 16.52 0.50 -1.77
C THR A 116 16.74 -0.57 -0.70
N TYR A 117 16.53 -1.83 -1.09
CA TYR A 117 16.82 -3.00 -0.25
C TYR A 117 18.29 -3.02 0.21
N GLU A 118 19.19 -2.45 -0.57
CA GLU A 118 20.63 -2.35 -0.28
C GLU A 118 21.01 -1.08 0.49
N ASN A 119 20.04 -0.34 0.99
CA ASN A 119 20.23 0.91 1.74
C ASN A 119 20.85 2.04 0.90
N GLU A 120 20.54 2.07 -0.38
CA GLU A 120 21.00 3.11 -1.30
C GLU A 120 19.85 4.03 -1.70
N GLN A 121 20.09 5.33 -1.77
CA GLN A 121 19.08 6.29 -2.22
C GLN A 121 18.90 6.19 -3.73
N CYS A 122 17.64 6.16 -4.16
CA CYS A 122 17.26 6.04 -5.57
C CYS A 122 16.09 6.97 -5.87
N ASP A 123 16.11 7.59 -7.05
CA ASP A 123 14.98 8.32 -7.60
C ASP A 123 14.46 7.50 -8.78
N GLU A 124 13.18 7.16 -8.76
CA GLU A 124 12.59 6.34 -9.81
C GLU A 124 11.32 6.97 -10.35
N GLU A 125 11.25 7.07 -11.68
CA GLU A 125 10.03 7.54 -12.35
C GLU A 125 9.12 6.35 -12.63
N LEU A 126 7.87 6.46 -12.18
CA LEU A 126 6.84 5.45 -12.38
C LEU A 126 5.68 6.05 -13.17
N ASN A 127 5.10 5.27 -14.07
CA ASN A 127 3.96 5.69 -14.85
C ASN A 127 2.90 4.60 -14.92
N GLY A 128 1.69 4.98 -15.32
CA GLY A 128 0.58 4.04 -15.47
C GLY A 128 0.22 3.36 -14.16
N PHE A 129 -0.03 2.06 -14.21
CA PHE A 129 -0.50 1.28 -13.06
C PHE A 129 0.52 1.24 -11.91
N SER A 130 1.83 1.21 -12.21
CA SER A 130 2.86 1.24 -11.17
C SER A 130 2.85 2.55 -10.38
N SER A 131 2.60 3.68 -11.07
CA SER A 131 2.44 4.99 -10.43
C SER A 131 1.23 4.98 -9.48
N ILE A 132 0.09 4.47 -9.95
CA ILE A 132 -1.14 4.39 -9.16
C ILE A 132 -0.92 3.51 -7.92
N CYS A 133 -0.33 2.33 -8.10
CA CYS A 133 -0.08 1.38 -7.02
C CYS A 133 0.81 1.99 -5.94
N VAL A 134 1.93 2.59 -6.32
CA VAL A 134 2.87 3.17 -5.35
C VAL A 134 2.26 4.36 -4.62
N GLN A 135 1.48 5.21 -5.29
CA GLN A 135 0.77 6.31 -4.62
C GLN A 135 -0.21 5.78 -3.57
N HIS A 136 -0.93 4.70 -3.89
CA HIS A 136 -1.85 4.04 -2.95
C HIS A 136 -1.09 3.55 -1.71
N GLU A 137 0.05 2.90 -1.91
CA GLU A 137 0.84 2.36 -0.79
C GLU A 137 1.49 3.47 0.05
N ILE A 138 1.97 4.55 -0.58
CA ILE A 138 2.50 5.71 0.15
C ILE A 138 1.41 6.36 1.01
N ASP A 139 0.17 6.43 0.49
CA ASP A 139 -0.97 6.94 1.26
C ASP A 139 -1.13 6.19 2.59
N HIS A 140 -0.98 4.86 2.59
CA HIS A 140 -1.06 4.06 3.81
C HIS A 140 -0.05 4.53 4.87
N LEU A 141 1.13 4.96 4.44
CA LEU A 141 2.16 5.47 5.36
C LEU A 141 1.74 6.78 6.03
N ASP A 142 0.84 7.51 5.39
CA ASP A 142 0.29 8.78 5.90
C ASP A 142 -1.09 8.60 6.55
N GLY A 143 -1.52 7.36 6.74
CA GLY A 143 -2.83 7.05 7.35
C GLY A 143 -4.01 7.33 6.42
N ILE A 144 -3.80 7.30 5.11
CA ILE A 144 -4.82 7.59 4.09
C ILE A 144 -5.21 6.29 3.39
N LEU A 145 -6.51 6.04 3.29
CA LEU A 145 -7.09 4.92 2.57
C LEU A 145 -7.68 5.40 1.24
N PHE A 146 -7.83 4.50 0.26
CA PHE A 146 -8.39 4.92 -1.04
C PHE A 146 -9.81 5.51 -0.89
N VAL A 147 -10.57 5.07 0.10
CA VAL A 147 -11.92 5.62 0.39
C VAL A 147 -11.90 7.08 0.86
N ASP A 148 -10.74 7.58 1.27
CA ASP A 148 -10.57 8.98 1.64
C ASP A 148 -10.55 9.90 0.39
N HIS A 149 -10.39 9.33 -0.80
CA HIS A 149 -10.38 10.05 -2.09
C HIS A 149 -11.75 10.05 -2.78
N ILE A 150 -12.74 9.33 -2.27
CA ILE A 150 -14.08 9.25 -2.85
C ILE A 150 -15.07 10.09 -2.05
N SER A 151 -16.35 10.15 -2.50
CA SER A 151 -17.37 10.92 -1.80
C SER A 151 -17.55 10.43 -0.36
N SER A 152 -17.86 11.36 0.55
CA SER A 152 -18.07 11.04 1.96
C SER A 152 -19.20 10.02 2.16
N LEU A 153 -20.22 10.07 1.30
CA LEU A 153 -21.33 9.12 1.34
C LEU A 153 -20.87 7.70 1.01
N LYS A 154 -20.15 7.52 -0.11
CA LYS A 154 -19.61 6.21 -0.51
C LYS A 154 -18.62 5.68 0.52
N ARG A 155 -17.75 6.56 1.04
CA ARG A 155 -16.80 6.22 2.10
C ARG A 155 -17.51 5.68 3.34
N ALA A 156 -18.52 6.40 3.81
CA ALA A 156 -19.29 6.00 4.99
C ALA A 156 -20.00 4.66 4.78
N MET A 157 -20.55 4.41 3.60
CA MET A 157 -21.19 3.14 3.25
C MET A 157 -20.22 1.97 3.32
N ILE A 158 -19.03 2.12 2.72
CA ILE A 158 -18.01 1.07 2.71
C ILE A 158 -17.53 0.76 4.12
N LEU A 159 -17.20 1.79 4.90
CA LEU A 159 -16.71 1.62 6.27
C LEU A 159 -17.75 0.99 7.17
N ARG A 160 -19.04 1.33 6.99
CA ARG A 160 -20.15 0.72 7.74
C ARG A 160 -20.26 -0.78 7.43
N LYS A 161 -20.18 -1.15 6.16
CA LYS A 161 -20.23 -2.57 5.74
C LYS A 161 -19.06 -3.35 6.31
N LEU A 162 -17.85 -2.78 6.29
CA LEU A 162 -16.65 -3.42 6.84
C LEU A 162 -16.77 -3.61 8.36
N LYS A 163 -17.27 -2.62 9.06
CA LYS A 163 -17.49 -2.70 10.51
C LYS A 163 -18.51 -3.79 10.86
N LYS A 164 -19.60 -3.89 10.08
CA LYS A 164 -20.61 -4.93 10.25
C LYS A 164 -20.04 -6.32 9.99
N GLN A 165 -19.24 -6.47 8.94
CA GLN A 165 -18.58 -7.72 8.58
C GLN A 165 -17.59 -8.16 9.65
N GLN A 166 -16.82 -7.23 10.19
CA GLN A 166 -15.86 -7.48 11.28
C GLN A 166 -16.56 -8.01 12.53
N LYS A 167 -17.72 -7.42 12.90
CA LYS A 167 -18.53 -7.88 14.03
C LYS A 167 -19.09 -9.29 13.80
N ALA A 168 -19.53 -9.58 12.58
CA ALA A 168 -20.03 -10.92 12.23
C ALA A 168 -18.91 -11.97 12.33
N ASN A 169 -17.71 -11.65 11.83
CA ASN A 169 -16.55 -12.56 11.90
C ASN A 169 -16.09 -12.78 13.34
N ALA A 170 -16.20 -11.78 14.22
CA ALA A 170 -15.83 -11.91 15.63
C ALA A 170 -16.77 -12.81 16.42
N LYS A 171 -18.01 -13.03 15.93
CA LYS A 171 -19.04 -13.87 16.57
C LYS A 171 -19.02 -15.33 16.11
N SER A 172 -18.25 -15.64 15.09
CA SER A 172 -18.18 -17.01 14.52
C SER A 172 -17.03 -17.84 15.06
#